data_260ac869838cdaf1d7090f11e37ee0a7
#
_entry.id   260ac869838cdaf1d7090f11e37ee0a7
#
_cell.length_a   1.000
_cell.length_b   1.000
_cell.length_c   1.000
_cell.angle_alpha   90.00
_cell.angle_beta   90.00
_cell.angle_gamma   90.00
#
_symmetry.space_group_name_H-M   'P 1'
#
loop_
_entity.id
_entity.type
_entity.pdbx_description
1 polymer ?
#
loop_
_entity_poly.entity_id
_entity_poly.type
_entity_poly.pdbx_seq_one_letter_code
_entity_poly.pdbx_strand_id
1 'polypeptide(L)'
;GARLGTRFYAFRHQACTPKFNGFANEWVDKPGIEEAVANKLSDISIRYALSDCIDLPDNIVRTVNNKLTPNIQKQYKTLSDESVLYTKSGTVNAINAAARVKKLLQLVTGAIYDEDGVVQFVHQERYDIVMTLVSQRAHSLVAFNWRHERDALVEMAQNEGMSNEV
;
A
#
# COMPACT_ATOMS: atom_id res chain seq x y z
N GLY A 1 23.90 17.52 21.04
CA GLY A 1 24.55 18.11 19.88
C GLY A 1 26.05 17.87 19.73
N ALA A 2 26.82 17.58 20.77
CA ALA A 2 28.29 17.55 20.68
C ALA A 2 28.87 16.41 19.81
N ARG A 3 28.19 15.29 19.66
CA ARG A 3 28.73 14.09 18.97
C ARG A 3 28.61 14.13 17.44
N LEU A 4 27.54 14.67 16.92
CA LEU A 4 27.31 14.86 15.48
C LEU A 4 27.60 16.30 15.03
N GLY A 5 28.06 17.16 15.97
CA GLY A 5 28.26 18.59 15.74
C GLY A 5 27.01 19.42 16.09
N THR A 6 27.21 20.73 16.13
CA THR A 6 26.15 21.70 16.53
C THR A 6 25.42 22.31 15.34
N ARG A 7 25.92 22.11 14.12
CA ARG A 7 25.39 22.73 12.90
C ARG A 7 24.92 21.65 11.93
N PHE A 8 23.62 21.63 11.63
CA PHE A 8 23.02 20.67 10.68
C PHE A 8 23.71 20.68 9.30
N TYR A 9 23.96 21.85 8.74
CA TYR A 9 24.59 21.95 7.41
C TYR A 9 26.02 21.37 7.39
N ALA A 10 26.80 21.57 8.44
CA ALA A 10 28.12 20.97 8.54
C ALA A 10 28.06 19.45 8.62
N PHE A 11 27.13 18.92 9.44
CA PHE A 11 26.88 17.49 9.52
C PHE A 11 26.45 16.92 8.16
N ARG A 12 25.49 17.58 7.47
CA ARG A 12 25.03 17.14 6.15
C ARG A 12 26.16 17.04 5.13
N HIS A 13 27.06 18.03 5.08
CA HIS A 13 28.22 17.98 4.18
C HIS A 13 29.24 16.90 4.55
N GLN A 14 29.36 16.54 5.83
CA GLN A 14 30.19 15.42 6.26
C GLN A 14 29.54 14.07 5.89
N ALA A 15 28.24 13.93 6.10
CA ALA A 15 27.49 12.71 5.94
C ALA A 15 27.06 12.42 4.50
N CYS A 16 26.72 13.46 3.72
CA CYS A 16 26.13 13.32 2.41
C CYS A 16 26.94 14.05 1.32
N THR A 17 26.73 13.65 0.08
CA THR A 17 27.26 14.29 -1.11
C THR A 17 26.09 14.89 -1.91
N PRO A 18 26.17 16.17 -2.34
CA PRO A 18 25.14 16.74 -3.19
C PRO A 18 25.21 16.14 -4.59
N LYS A 19 24.08 15.68 -5.11
CA LYS A 19 23.91 15.18 -6.49
C LYS A 19 22.84 16.01 -7.17
N PHE A 20 23.18 16.67 -8.26
CA PHE A 20 22.22 17.46 -9.03
C PHE A 20 21.31 16.52 -9.85
N ASN A 21 19.98 16.63 -9.69
CA ASN A 21 18.98 15.81 -10.38
C ASN A 21 18.29 16.49 -11.58
N GLY A 22 18.84 17.65 -12.04
CA GLY A 22 18.28 18.45 -13.13
C GLY A 22 17.46 19.66 -12.66
N PHE A 23 16.97 19.66 -11.40
CA PHE A 23 16.18 20.75 -10.81
C PHE A 23 16.77 21.26 -9.50
N ALA A 24 17.29 20.37 -8.67
CA ALA A 24 17.82 20.70 -7.35
C ALA A 24 18.95 19.74 -6.96
N ASN A 25 19.68 20.09 -5.91
CA ASN A 25 20.65 19.18 -5.30
C ASN A 25 19.92 18.18 -4.37
N GLU A 26 19.98 16.92 -4.72
CA GLU A 26 19.63 15.80 -3.87
C GLU A 26 20.85 15.42 -3.02
N TRP A 27 20.62 15.12 -1.74
CA TRP A 27 21.69 14.76 -0.83
C TRP A 27 21.71 13.24 -0.66
N VAL A 28 22.77 12.62 -1.13
CA VAL A 28 22.96 11.17 -1.10
C VAL A 28 23.97 10.83 -0.01
N ASP A 29 23.64 9.86 0.82
CA ASP A 29 24.50 9.41 1.90
C ASP A 29 25.82 8.86 1.37
N LYS A 30 26.92 9.21 2.04
CA LYS A 30 28.22 8.66 1.73
C LYS A 30 28.33 7.19 2.17
N PRO A 31 29.05 6.35 1.44
CA PRO A 31 29.27 4.97 1.86
C PRO A 31 29.83 4.88 3.29
N GLY A 32 29.24 4.02 4.11
CA GLY A 32 29.66 3.78 5.50
C GLY A 32 29.26 4.85 6.51
N ILE A 33 28.48 5.89 6.10
CA ILE A 33 28.08 6.96 7.03
C ILE A 33 27.13 6.45 8.12
N GLU A 34 26.25 5.51 7.80
CA GLU A 34 25.32 4.92 8.78
C GLU A 34 26.08 4.28 9.92
N GLU A 35 27.09 3.47 9.61
CA GLU A 35 27.93 2.81 10.59
C GLU A 35 28.77 3.82 11.40
N ALA A 36 29.33 4.83 10.74
CA ALA A 36 30.07 5.88 11.41
C ALA A 36 29.24 6.71 12.39
N VAL A 37 27.96 6.97 12.04
CA VAL A 37 26.98 7.63 12.93
C VAL A 37 26.57 6.71 14.07
N ALA A 38 26.27 5.45 13.78
CA ALA A 38 25.93 4.45 14.79
C ALA A 38 27.05 4.30 15.85
N ASN A 39 28.30 4.21 15.41
CA ASN A 39 29.46 4.13 16.30
C ASN A 39 29.62 5.36 17.20
N LYS A 40 29.33 6.57 16.68
CA LYS A 40 29.37 7.82 17.48
C LYS A 40 28.25 7.91 18.51
N LEU A 41 27.18 7.17 18.34
CA LEU A 41 26.00 7.17 19.20
C LEU A 41 25.88 5.93 20.07
N SER A 42 26.77 4.94 19.92
CA SER A 42 26.68 3.63 20.53
C SER A 42 26.60 3.63 22.05
N ASP A 43 27.17 4.63 22.70
CA ASP A 43 27.19 4.78 24.15
C ASP A 43 25.94 5.48 24.73
N ILE A 44 25.09 6.07 23.88
CA ILE A 44 23.85 6.75 24.28
C ILE A 44 22.60 6.19 23.58
N SER A 45 22.76 5.24 22.66
CA SER A 45 21.66 4.61 21.95
C SER A 45 21.73 3.09 22.09
N ILE A 46 20.59 2.49 22.31
CA ILE A 46 20.43 1.04 22.26
C ILE A 46 19.51 0.75 21.07
N ARG A 47 19.93 -0.17 20.21
CA ARG A 47 19.14 -0.69 19.10
C ARG A 47 18.92 -2.18 19.31
N TYR A 48 17.67 -2.56 19.34
CA TYR A 48 17.25 -3.95 19.30
C TYR A 48 16.69 -4.25 17.92
N ALA A 49 17.20 -5.28 17.25
CA ALA A 49 16.48 -5.86 16.12
C ALA A 49 15.37 -6.77 16.67
N LEU A 50 14.25 -6.84 15.97
CA LEU A 50 13.12 -7.70 16.41
C LEU A 50 13.57 -9.18 16.52
N SER A 51 14.42 -9.62 15.60
CA SER A 51 15.05 -10.95 15.61
C SER A 51 15.89 -11.25 16.83
N ASP A 52 16.44 -10.22 17.51
CA ASP A 52 17.29 -10.39 18.69
C ASP A 52 16.48 -10.44 19.99
N CYS A 53 15.21 -10.04 19.92
CA CYS A 53 14.34 -9.89 21.09
C CYS A 53 13.27 -10.97 21.19
N ILE A 54 12.86 -11.57 20.09
CA ILE A 54 11.75 -12.51 20.03
C ILE A 54 12.07 -13.59 19.00
N ASP A 55 11.87 -14.85 19.38
CA ASP A 55 11.85 -15.98 18.43
C ASP A 55 10.56 -15.92 17.61
N LEU A 56 10.66 -15.28 16.46
CA LEU A 56 9.55 -15.23 15.49
C LEU A 56 9.72 -16.37 14.48
N PRO A 57 8.62 -17.03 14.09
CA PRO A 57 8.66 -17.95 12.96
C PRO A 57 9.04 -17.21 11.68
N ASP A 58 9.60 -17.94 10.73
CA ASP A 58 9.96 -17.41 9.42
C ASP A 58 8.78 -16.71 8.74
N ASN A 59 9.07 -15.58 8.12
CA ASN A 59 8.06 -14.87 7.34
C ASN A 59 7.80 -15.60 6.03
N ILE A 60 6.63 -16.22 5.91
CA ILE A 60 6.21 -16.94 4.71
C ILE A 60 5.34 -16.02 3.85
N VAL A 61 5.88 -15.57 2.72
CA VAL A 61 5.13 -14.77 1.74
C VAL A 61 4.52 -15.68 0.69
N ARG A 62 3.19 -15.61 0.54
CA ARG A 62 2.45 -16.33 -0.50
C ARG A 62 1.66 -15.34 -1.36
N THR A 63 1.84 -15.43 -2.67
CA THR A 63 1.06 -14.64 -3.63
C THR A 63 -0.11 -15.47 -4.12
N VAL A 64 -1.33 -14.95 -3.95
CA VAL A 64 -2.55 -15.53 -4.49
C VAL A 64 -2.95 -14.73 -5.72
N ASN A 65 -2.93 -15.37 -6.89
CA ASN A 65 -3.33 -14.76 -8.14
C ASN A 65 -4.81 -15.01 -8.41
N ASN A 66 -5.57 -13.95 -8.61
CA ASN A 66 -6.95 -14.01 -9.07
C ASN A 66 -7.03 -13.59 -10.55
N LYS A 67 -7.75 -14.37 -11.35
CA LYS A 67 -8.04 -14.03 -12.74
C LYS A 67 -9.38 -13.32 -12.82
N LEU A 68 -9.37 -12.13 -13.39
CA LEU A 68 -10.60 -11.40 -13.65
C LEU A 68 -11.50 -12.17 -14.61
N THR A 69 -12.81 -12.15 -14.36
CA THR A 69 -13.80 -12.72 -15.29
C THR A 69 -13.77 -12.00 -16.64
N PRO A 70 -14.20 -12.64 -17.74
CA PRO A 70 -14.21 -12.01 -19.07
C PRO A 70 -14.98 -10.69 -19.12
N ASN A 71 -16.05 -10.57 -18.33
CA ASN A 71 -16.82 -9.34 -18.22
C ASN A 71 -16.00 -8.21 -17.60
N ILE A 72 -15.30 -8.48 -16.50
CA ILE A 72 -14.45 -7.48 -15.83
C ILE A 72 -13.24 -7.12 -16.69
N GLN A 73 -12.66 -8.10 -17.38
CA GLN A 73 -11.58 -7.83 -18.35
C GLN A 73 -12.04 -6.89 -19.47
N LYS A 74 -13.26 -7.07 -19.98
CA LYS A 74 -13.85 -6.16 -20.98
C LYS A 74 -14.02 -4.76 -20.42
N GLN A 75 -14.58 -4.62 -19.21
CA GLN A 75 -14.74 -3.33 -18.55
C GLN A 75 -13.40 -2.64 -18.28
N TYR A 76 -12.39 -3.41 -17.84
CA TYR A 76 -11.03 -2.92 -17.64
C TYR A 76 -10.45 -2.37 -18.95
N LYS A 77 -10.60 -3.10 -20.04
CA LYS A 77 -10.14 -2.67 -21.35
C LYS A 77 -10.86 -1.41 -21.83
N THR A 78 -12.18 -1.37 -21.72
CA THR A 78 -12.98 -0.18 -22.08
C THR A 78 -12.49 1.05 -21.29
N LEU A 79 -12.36 0.95 -19.98
CA LEU A 79 -11.88 2.06 -19.15
C LEU A 79 -10.44 2.46 -19.47
N SER A 80 -9.58 1.48 -19.81
CA SER A 80 -8.20 1.72 -20.22
C SER A 80 -8.11 2.47 -21.53
N ASP A 81 -8.93 2.11 -22.51
CA ASP A 81 -8.84 2.63 -23.89
C ASP A 81 -9.63 3.94 -24.04
N GLU A 82 -10.86 3.99 -23.48
CA GLU A 82 -11.81 5.09 -23.69
C GLU A 82 -11.79 6.10 -22.54
N SER A 83 -11.15 5.78 -21.40
CA SER A 83 -11.17 6.59 -20.16
C SER A 83 -12.58 6.81 -19.58
N VAL A 84 -13.57 6.07 -20.05
CA VAL A 84 -14.97 6.11 -19.61
C VAL A 84 -15.46 4.69 -19.36
N LEU A 85 -16.25 4.50 -18.32
CA LEU A 85 -16.93 3.25 -18.05
C LEU A 85 -18.40 3.53 -17.70
N TYR A 86 -19.30 2.90 -18.43
CA TYR A 86 -20.73 2.92 -18.13
C TYR A 86 -21.08 1.78 -17.17
N THR A 87 -21.61 2.13 -16.01
CA THR A 87 -22.08 1.17 -15.00
C THR A 87 -23.59 1.16 -14.96
N LYS A 88 -24.20 0.20 -14.26
CA LYS A 88 -25.67 0.13 -14.10
C LYS A 88 -26.28 1.37 -13.43
N SER A 89 -25.52 2.06 -12.63
CA SER A 89 -25.96 3.18 -11.78
C SER A 89 -25.31 4.52 -12.11
N GLY A 90 -24.43 4.59 -13.12
CA GLY A 90 -23.83 5.86 -13.51
C GLY A 90 -22.65 5.72 -14.46
N THR A 91 -22.06 6.85 -14.79
CA THR A 91 -20.88 6.94 -15.65
C THR A 91 -19.63 7.22 -14.79
N VAL A 92 -18.54 6.55 -15.10
CA VAL A 92 -17.23 6.77 -14.48
C VAL A 92 -16.29 7.35 -15.52
N ASN A 93 -15.84 8.57 -15.32
CA ASN A 93 -14.89 9.25 -16.20
C ASN A 93 -13.50 9.29 -15.56
N ALA A 94 -12.48 9.21 -16.38
CA ALA A 94 -11.08 9.39 -15.99
C ALA A 94 -10.49 10.56 -16.79
N ILE A 95 -10.47 11.73 -16.18
CA ILE A 95 -10.11 13.02 -16.81
C ILE A 95 -8.65 13.05 -17.28
N ASN A 96 -7.76 12.28 -16.64
CA ASN A 96 -6.35 12.21 -16.97
C ASN A 96 -5.76 10.81 -16.69
N ALA A 97 -4.51 10.60 -17.11
CA ALA A 97 -3.84 9.30 -16.98
C ALA A 97 -3.75 8.82 -15.51
N ALA A 98 -3.49 9.72 -14.56
CA ALA A 98 -3.41 9.35 -13.14
C ALA A 98 -4.78 8.94 -12.58
N ALA A 99 -5.85 9.67 -12.93
CA ALA A 99 -7.22 9.32 -12.58
C ALA A 99 -7.61 7.97 -13.20
N ARG A 100 -7.20 7.69 -14.44
CA ARG A 100 -7.44 6.42 -15.12
C ARG A 100 -6.78 5.25 -14.39
N VAL A 101 -5.50 5.36 -14.05
CA VAL A 101 -4.81 4.33 -13.27
C VAL A 101 -5.50 4.08 -11.93
N LYS A 102 -5.89 5.14 -11.21
CA LYS A 102 -6.63 5.03 -9.96
C LYS A 102 -7.95 4.28 -10.14
N LYS A 103 -8.73 4.62 -11.18
CA LYS A 103 -10.00 3.95 -11.49
C LYS A 103 -9.83 2.49 -11.91
N LEU A 104 -8.79 2.18 -12.68
CA LEU A 104 -8.45 0.80 -13.03
C LEU A 104 -8.08 -0.03 -11.79
N LEU A 105 -7.31 0.53 -10.86
CA LEU A 105 -7.01 -0.13 -9.59
C LEU A 105 -8.26 -0.36 -8.75
N GLN A 106 -9.18 0.60 -8.68
CA GLN A 106 -10.47 0.45 -8.01
C GLN A 106 -11.31 -0.65 -8.65
N LEU A 107 -11.41 -0.68 -9.98
CA LEU A 107 -12.16 -1.70 -10.71
C LEU A 107 -11.69 -3.12 -10.38
N VAL A 108 -10.38 -3.36 -10.38
CA VAL A 108 -9.82 -4.70 -10.08
C VAL A 108 -9.92 -5.10 -8.61
N THR A 109 -10.22 -4.16 -7.72
CA THR A 109 -10.48 -4.45 -6.30
C THR A 109 -11.94 -4.72 -5.98
N GLY A 110 -12.84 -4.61 -6.95
CA GLY A 110 -14.24 -5.03 -6.82
C GLY A 110 -15.25 -3.91 -6.87
N ALA A 111 -14.85 -2.65 -6.72
CA ALA A 111 -15.76 -1.53 -6.84
C ALA A 111 -15.05 -0.29 -7.40
N ILE A 112 -15.80 0.66 -7.92
CA ILE A 112 -15.29 1.89 -8.48
C ILE A 112 -16.13 3.07 -7.95
N TYR A 113 -15.50 4.20 -7.66
CA TYR A 113 -16.24 5.41 -7.30
C TYR A 113 -16.65 6.16 -8.57
N ASP A 114 -17.89 6.63 -8.64
CA ASP A 114 -18.34 7.52 -9.70
C ASP A 114 -17.84 8.98 -9.50
N GLU A 115 -18.40 9.93 -10.27
CA GLU A 115 -18.03 11.34 -10.20
C GLU A 115 -18.47 11.99 -8.88
N ASP A 116 -19.58 11.53 -8.33
CA ASP A 116 -20.14 12.02 -7.06
C ASP A 116 -19.49 11.35 -5.84
N GLY A 117 -18.56 10.42 -6.07
CA GLY A 117 -17.88 9.66 -5.01
C GLY A 117 -18.72 8.49 -4.48
N VAL A 118 -19.80 8.12 -5.14
CA VAL A 118 -20.64 6.98 -4.78
C VAL A 118 -19.96 5.68 -5.23
N VAL A 119 -20.00 4.68 -4.37
CA VAL A 119 -19.40 3.37 -4.64
C VAL A 119 -20.27 2.56 -5.56
N GLN A 120 -19.71 2.13 -6.67
CA GLN A 120 -20.34 1.22 -7.64
C GLN A 120 -19.67 -0.14 -7.54
N PHE A 121 -20.34 -1.11 -6.90
CA PHE A 121 -19.84 -2.49 -6.80
C PHE A 121 -19.91 -3.18 -8.17
N VAL A 122 -18.85 -3.81 -8.56
CA VAL A 122 -18.66 -4.45 -9.88
C VAL A 122 -18.53 -5.96 -9.77
N HIS A 123 -17.73 -6.45 -8.81
CA HIS A 123 -17.54 -7.88 -8.58
C HIS A 123 -17.05 -8.15 -7.15
N GLN A 124 -17.14 -9.41 -6.71
CA GLN A 124 -16.89 -9.81 -5.33
C GLN A 124 -15.77 -10.86 -5.20
N GLU A 125 -15.28 -11.42 -6.29
CA GLU A 125 -14.40 -12.61 -6.28
C GLU A 125 -13.15 -12.43 -5.42
N ARG A 126 -12.61 -11.21 -5.36
CA ARG A 126 -11.44 -10.91 -4.52
C ARG A 126 -11.77 -10.98 -3.04
N TYR A 127 -12.94 -10.50 -2.64
CA TYR A 127 -13.38 -10.53 -1.24
C TYR A 127 -13.64 -11.98 -0.79
N ASP A 128 -14.22 -12.80 -1.65
CA ASP A 128 -14.47 -14.23 -1.37
C ASP A 128 -13.16 -14.99 -1.11
N ILE A 129 -12.10 -14.68 -1.87
CA ILE A 129 -10.76 -15.23 -1.65
C ILE A 129 -10.21 -14.77 -0.30
N VAL A 130 -10.33 -13.49 0.05
CA VAL A 130 -9.87 -12.96 1.34
C VAL A 130 -10.62 -13.65 2.48
N MET A 131 -11.95 -13.74 2.41
CA MET A 131 -12.77 -14.40 3.43
C MET A 131 -12.41 -15.89 3.58
N THR A 132 -12.19 -16.58 2.47
CA THR A 132 -11.70 -17.98 2.50
C THR A 132 -10.35 -18.09 3.21
N LEU A 133 -9.42 -17.15 3.00
CA LEU A 133 -8.13 -17.17 3.67
C LEU A 133 -8.24 -16.80 5.17
N VAL A 134 -9.15 -15.91 5.52
CA VAL A 134 -9.42 -15.51 6.91
C VAL A 134 -10.04 -16.66 7.68
N SER A 135 -11.06 -17.36 7.12
CA SER A 135 -11.75 -18.47 7.77
C SER A 135 -10.84 -19.67 8.10
N GLN A 136 -9.71 -19.80 7.41
CA GLN A 136 -8.73 -20.87 7.63
C GLN A 136 -7.75 -20.58 8.77
N ARG A 137 -7.86 -19.43 9.44
CA ARG A 137 -6.90 -18.98 10.45
C ARG A 137 -7.63 -18.53 11.72
N ALA A 138 -6.98 -18.76 12.86
CA ALA A 138 -7.50 -18.28 14.15
C ALA A 138 -7.51 -16.75 14.24
N HIS A 139 -6.48 -16.10 13.69
CA HIS A 139 -6.34 -14.64 13.66
C HIS A 139 -5.82 -14.19 12.30
N SER A 140 -6.35 -13.10 11.80
CA SER A 140 -5.93 -12.50 10.53
C SER A 140 -5.91 -10.99 10.64
N LEU A 141 -4.89 -10.37 10.05
CA LEU A 141 -4.85 -8.94 9.81
C LEU A 141 -5.01 -8.71 8.31
N VAL A 142 -6.06 -7.98 7.93
CA VAL A 142 -6.37 -7.67 6.52
C VAL A 142 -6.09 -6.21 6.26
N ALA A 143 -5.11 -5.94 5.37
CA ALA A 143 -4.81 -4.59 4.89
C ALA A 143 -5.59 -4.29 3.61
N PHE A 144 -6.09 -3.08 3.48
CA PHE A 144 -6.85 -2.61 2.33
C PHE A 144 -6.38 -1.21 1.89
N ASN A 145 -6.67 -0.84 0.64
CA ASN A 145 -6.34 0.47 0.09
C ASN A 145 -7.56 1.40 -0.01
N TRP A 146 -8.77 0.84 -0.09
CA TRP A 146 -9.99 1.58 -0.36
C TRP A 146 -11.03 1.36 0.75
N ARG A 147 -11.81 2.40 1.06
CA ARG A 147 -12.89 2.29 2.06
C ARG A 147 -13.92 1.22 1.69
N HIS A 148 -14.27 1.09 0.42
CA HIS A 148 -15.21 0.07 -0.02
C HIS A 148 -14.71 -1.36 0.23
N GLU A 149 -13.40 -1.61 0.16
CA GLU A 149 -12.83 -2.92 0.50
C GLU A 149 -13.06 -3.23 1.99
N ARG A 150 -12.76 -2.26 2.87
CA ARG A 150 -13.03 -2.40 4.30
C ARG A 150 -14.48 -2.69 4.57
N ASP A 151 -15.38 -1.85 4.03
CA ASP A 151 -16.81 -1.91 4.33
C ASP A 151 -17.39 -3.26 3.86
N ALA A 152 -17.02 -3.72 2.67
CA ALA A 152 -17.44 -5.02 2.15
C ALA A 152 -16.90 -6.20 2.99
N LEU A 153 -15.62 -6.18 3.37
CA LEU A 153 -15.02 -7.26 4.17
C LEU A 153 -15.58 -7.30 5.59
N VAL A 154 -15.86 -6.14 6.20
CA VAL A 154 -16.50 -6.06 7.51
C VAL A 154 -17.92 -6.62 7.46
N GLU A 155 -18.72 -6.25 6.45
CA GLU A 155 -20.06 -6.77 6.25
C GLU A 155 -20.06 -8.30 6.06
N MET A 156 -19.14 -8.81 5.23
CA MET A 156 -19.02 -10.26 5.02
C MET A 156 -18.62 -10.99 6.30
N ALA A 157 -17.66 -10.47 7.05
CA ALA A 157 -17.22 -11.06 8.32
C ALA A 157 -18.36 -11.09 9.36
N GLN A 158 -19.15 -10.01 9.45
CA GLN A 158 -20.33 -9.96 10.32
C GLN A 158 -21.39 -10.96 9.93
N ASN A 159 -21.67 -11.12 8.63
CA ASN A 159 -22.63 -12.09 8.11
C ASN A 159 -22.20 -13.54 8.38
N GLU A 160 -20.90 -13.80 8.46
CA GLU A 160 -20.35 -15.12 8.83
C GLU A 160 -20.18 -15.29 10.36
N GLY A 161 -20.58 -14.31 11.17
CA GLY A 161 -20.49 -14.36 12.63
C GLY A 161 -19.06 -14.25 13.17
N MET A 162 -18.13 -13.70 12.38
CA MET A 162 -16.75 -13.47 12.81
C MET A 162 -16.67 -12.20 13.65
N SER A 163 -15.86 -12.23 14.74
CA SER A 163 -15.51 -11.01 15.47
C SER A 163 -14.53 -10.19 14.65
N ASN A 164 -14.78 -8.90 14.52
CA ASN A 164 -13.89 -7.98 13.82
C ASN A 164 -13.65 -6.70 14.63
N GLU A 165 -12.45 -6.17 14.53
CA GLU A 165 -12.06 -4.84 15.04
C GLU A 165 -11.52 -4.02 13.87
N VAL A 166 -11.97 -2.76 13.73
CA VAL A 166 -11.58 -1.88 12.60
C VAL A 166 -11.04 -0.56 13.13
#